data_a1acd46a597bc20fb6b23ef8b41f570b
#
_entry.id   a1acd46a597bc20fb6b23ef8b41f570b
#
_cell.length_a   1.000
_cell.length_b   1.000
_cell.length_c   1.000
_cell.angle_alpha   90.00
_cell.angle_beta   90.00
_cell.angle_gamma   90.00
#
_symmetry.space_group_name_H-M   'P 1'
#
loop_
_entity.id
_entity.type
_entity.pdbx_description
1 polymer ?
#
loop_
_entity_poly.entity_id
_entity_poly.type
_entity_poly.pdbx_seq_one_letter_code
_entity_poly.pdbx_strand_id
1 'polypeptide(L)'
;MEHYENFKEELQIRTAHAEEIIRRYLPEEAGFARTMAEAMNYSMCAGGKRLRPILLLETFRMFGEDERVAEPFMAGIEMIHTHSLIHDDLPAIDNDDYRRGRLTTHKVYGEAMGVLSGVSLLNYAYETMLGAFDLTSDKDRVIRALKIMSDKTGLYGMLGGQSVDVENDGKEISREMLDYIYEHKTSALIEASMMAGAILGGADEEQTAQIEKAASAIGLAFQIQDDILDVTSTSQELGKPVHSDEKNNKVTYVTLFGVEKATEQVQKLSEQAEAVLEGLSSKNKFLTALVMEMASRRK
;
A
#
# COMPACT_ATOMS: atom_id res chain seq x y z
N MET A 1 10.35 -24.28 3.30
CA MET A 1 9.98 -23.06 4.08
C MET A 1 9.98 -23.42 5.55
N GLU A 2 10.89 -22.87 6.34
CA GLU A 2 10.71 -22.83 7.79
C GLU A 2 9.48 -21.96 8.05
N HIS A 3 8.40 -22.53 8.57
CA HIS A 3 7.25 -21.78 9.01
C HIS A 3 7.72 -20.80 10.09
N TYR A 4 7.50 -19.48 9.85
CA TYR A 4 7.70 -18.50 10.90
C TYR A 4 6.70 -18.81 12.03
N GLU A 5 7.23 -19.34 13.15
CA GLU A 5 6.39 -19.68 14.30
C GLU A 5 5.67 -18.43 14.80
N ASN A 6 4.36 -18.53 15.04
CA ASN A 6 3.50 -17.44 15.52
C ASN A 6 3.30 -16.26 14.56
N PHE A 7 3.44 -16.42 13.24
CA PHE A 7 3.28 -15.35 12.26
C PHE A 7 2.02 -14.48 12.48
N LYS A 8 0.87 -15.10 12.75
CA LYS A 8 -0.40 -14.37 12.94
C LYS A 8 -0.38 -13.48 14.19
N GLU A 9 0.19 -13.97 15.28
CA GLU A 9 0.32 -13.21 16.53
C GLU A 9 1.28 -12.03 16.34
N GLU A 10 2.42 -12.28 15.73
CA GLU A 10 3.42 -11.27 15.40
C GLU A 10 2.87 -10.19 14.46
N LEU A 11 2.07 -10.59 13.46
CA LEU A 11 1.39 -9.65 12.57
C LEU A 11 0.38 -8.79 13.32
N GLN A 12 -0.37 -9.35 14.27
CA GLN A 12 -1.31 -8.59 15.10
C GLN A 12 -0.59 -7.55 15.97
N ILE A 13 0.53 -7.94 16.59
CA ILE A 13 1.37 -7.03 17.41
C ILE A 13 1.89 -5.87 16.55
N ARG A 14 2.42 -6.15 15.36
CA ARG A 14 2.93 -5.12 14.43
C ARG A 14 1.83 -4.23 13.87
N THR A 15 0.66 -4.79 13.61
CA THR A 15 -0.51 -4.02 13.19
C THR A 15 -0.95 -3.05 14.30
N ALA A 16 -1.02 -3.51 15.55
CA ALA A 16 -1.36 -2.66 16.69
C ALA A 16 -0.31 -1.55 16.89
N HIS A 17 0.97 -1.87 16.76
CA HIS A 17 2.07 -0.90 16.85
C HIS A 17 1.97 0.15 15.72
N ALA A 18 1.74 -0.27 14.47
CA ALA A 18 1.54 0.64 13.36
C ALA A 18 0.31 1.56 13.57
N GLU A 19 -0.79 1.02 14.09
CA GLU A 19 -1.99 1.80 14.44
C GLU A 19 -1.69 2.86 15.52
N GLU A 20 -0.91 2.52 16.54
CA GLU A 20 -0.50 3.46 17.58
C GLU A 20 0.34 4.59 17.00
N ILE A 21 1.33 4.27 16.16
CA ILE A 21 2.16 5.26 15.47
C ILE A 21 1.28 6.18 14.61
N ILE A 22 0.45 5.61 13.73
CA ILE A 22 -0.42 6.39 12.85
C ILE A 22 -1.28 7.37 13.65
N ARG A 23 -1.88 6.91 14.76
CA ARG A 23 -2.74 7.77 15.60
C ARG A 23 -2.02 8.97 16.20
N ARG A 24 -0.72 8.87 16.50
CA ARG A 24 0.08 9.98 17.03
C ARG A 24 0.27 11.12 16.02
N TYR A 25 0.17 10.82 14.73
CA TYR A 25 0.36 11.77 13.64
C TYR A 25 -0.95 12.27 13.02
N LEU A 26 -2.10 11.89 13.55
CA LEU A 26 -3.39 12.38 13.03
C LEU A 26 -3.59 13.87 13.38
N PRO A 27 -4.23 14.66 12.48
CA PRO A 27 -4.51 16.05 12.76
C PRO A 27 -5.50 16.22 13.92
N GLU A 28 -5.33 17.30 14.70
CA GLU A 28 -6.27 17.65 15.76
C GLU A 28 -7.60 18.14 15.16
N GLU A 29 -8.71 17.66 15.70
CA GLU A 29 -10.07 18.01 15.30
C GLU A 29 -10.50 19.34 15.94
N ALA A 30 -9.87 20.46 15.56
CA ALA A 30 -10.06 21.75 16.17
C ALA A 30 -10.16 22.90 15.16
N GLY A 31 -10.59 24.07 15.63
CA GLY A 31 -10.65 25.30 14.84
C GLY A 31 -11.71 25.30 13.73
N PHE A 32 -11.57 26.21 12.76
CA PHE A 32 -12.54 26.34 11.65
C PHE A 32 -12.46 25.22 10.63
N ALA A 33 -11.31 24.52 10.53
CA ALA A 33 -11.11 23.38 9.65
C ALA A 33 -11.45 22.03 10.31
N ARG A 34 -12.11 22.03 11.47
CA ARG A 34 -12.43 20.84 12.27
C ARG A 34 -13.07 19.74 11.45
N THR A 35 -14.11 20.02 10.67
CA THR A 35 -14.80 19.03 9.85
C THR A 35 -13.88 18.35 8.83
N MET A 36 -12.88 19.08 8.31
CA MET A 36 -11.85 18.49 7.44
C MET A 36 -11.00 17.47 8.19
N ALA A 37 -10.49 17.83 9.38
CA ALA A 37 -9.72 16.92 10.22
C ALA A 37 -10.56 15.71 10.65
N GLU A 38 -11.84 15.90 11.03
CA GLU A 38 -12.78 14.81 11.32
C GLU A 38 -12.93 13.84 10.13
N ALA A 39 -13.10 14.37 8.90
CA ALA A 39 -13.25 13.54 7.70
C ALA A 39 -11.96 12.75 7.38
N MET A 40 -10.78 13.38 7.54
CA MET A 40 -9.47 12.72 7.39
C MET A 40 -9.33 11.58 8.42
N ASN A 41 -9.57 11.88 9.71
CA ASN A 41 -9.45 10.93 10.81
C ASN A 41 -10.47 9.81 10.72
N TYR A 42 -11.68 10.10 10.25
CA TYR A 42 -12.73 9.12 10.01
C TYR A 42 -12.24 7.99 9.09
N SER A 43 -11.57 8.34 7.98
CA SER A 43 -11.05 7.38 7.02
C SER A 43 -9.79 6.69 7.56
N MET A 44 -8.87 7.43 8.17
CA MET A 44 -7.65 6.86 8.76
C MET A 44 -7.96 5.84 9.87
N CYS A 45 -9.01 6.08 10.66
CA CYS A 45 -9.45 5.22 11.76
C CYS A 45 -10.45 4.11 11.33
N ALA A 46 -10.67 3.92 10.04
CA ALA A 46 -11.56 2.85 9.56
C ALA A 46 -10.98 1.42 9.69
N GLY A 47 -9.77 1.29 10.24
CA GLY A 47 -9.07 0.00 10.35
C GLY A 47 -8.30 -0.36 9.08
N GLY A 48 -7.89 -1.63 8.98
CA GLY A 48 -7.15 -2.17 7.84
C GLY A 48 -5.97 -3.05 8.28
N LYS A 49 -5.33 -3.71 7.33
CA LYS A 49 -4.19 -4.61 7.60
C LYS A 49 -2.87 -3.86 7.87
N ARG A 50 -2.81 -2.57 7.59
CA ARG A 50 -1.62 -1.71 7.76
C ARG A 50 -0.33 -2.30 7.15
N LEU A 51 -0.46 -3.00 6.03
CA LEU A 51 0.68 -3.68 5.42
C LEU A 51 1.79 -2.72 4.99
N ARG A 52 1.44 -1.56 4.43
CA ARG A 52 2.43 -0.57 3.94
C ARG A 52 3.30 0.01 5.07
N PRO A 53 2.75 0.50 6.18
CA PRO A 53 3.56 0.91 7.34
C PRO A 53 4.41 -0.21 7.92
N ILE A 54 3.88 -1.45 7.96
CA ILE A 54 4.61 -2.62 8.47
C ILE A 54 5.78 -2.96 7.52
N LEU A 55 5.54 -3.00 6.20
CA LEU A 55 6.59 -3.23 5.21
C LEU A 55 7.72 -2.18 5.33
N LEU A 56 7.35 -0.91 5.49
CA LEU A 56 8.31 0.17 5.69
C LEU A 56 9.17 -0.07 6.93
N LEU A 57 8.53 -0.31 8.08
CA LEU A 57 9.24 -0.50 9.33
C LEU A 57 10.12 -1.77 9.33
N GLU A 58 9.59 -2.88 8.82
CA GLU A 58 10.34 -4.13 8.79
C GLU A 58 11.53 -4.08 7.82
N THR A 59 11.41 -3.32 6.73
CA THR A 59 12.55 -3.06 5.84
C THR A 59 13.55 -2.10 6.48
N PHE A 60 13.08 -1.06 7.20
CA PHE A 60 13.95 -0.20 7.99
C PHE A 60 14.81 -1.01 8.99
N ARG A 61 14.20 -1.93 9.72
CA ARG A 61 14.87 -2.82 10.72
C ARG A 61 15.98 -3.69 10.15
N MET A 62 16.02 -3.88 8.84
CA MET A 62 17.14 -4.58 8.20
C MET A 62 18.43 -3.76 8.20
N PHE A 63 18.34 -2.43 8.22
CA PHE A 63 19.47 -1.53 7.98
C PHE A 63 19.69 -0.50 9.09
N GLY A 64 18.71 -0.28 9.98
CA GLY A 64 18.75 0.76 11.00
C GLY A 64 18.22 0.28 12.36
N GLU A 65 18.51 1.07 13.40
CA GLU A 65 18.15 0.75 14.79
C GLU A 65 17.15 1.74 15.40
N ASP A 66 17.29 3.05 15.13
CA ASP A 66 16.42 4.09 15.71
C ASP A 66 15.17 4.32 14.85
N GLU A 67 14.09 3.60 15.19
CA GLU A 67 12.83 3.59 14.44
C GLU A 67 12.09 4.94 14.42
N ARG A 68 12.45 5.90 15.26
CA ARG A 68 11.76 7.19 15.35
C ARG A 68 11.75 7.95 14.03
N VAL A 69 12.82 7.83 13.24
CA VAL A 69 12.89 8.47 11.91
C VAL A 69 11.94 7.85 10.89
N ALA A 70 11.57 6.58 11.06
CA ALA A 70 10.63 5.87 10.19
C ALA A 70 9.15 6.18 10.52
N GLU A 71 8.83 6.53 11.76
CA GLU A 71 7.45 6.75 12.21
C GLU A 71 6.67 7.78 11.38
N PRO A 72 7.20 8.98 11.05
CA PRO A 72 6.50 9.93 10.20
C PRO A 72 6.22 9.37 8.79
N PHE A 73 7.12 8.53 8.27
CA PHE A 73 6.94 7.87 6.98
C PHE A 73 5.92 6.73 7.03
N MET A 74 5.84 6.01 8.15
CA MET A 74 4.79 5.01 8.39
C MET A 74 3.39 5.64 8.37
N ALA A 75 3.24 6.78 9.05
CA ALA A 75 2.00 7.54 9.04
C ALA A 75 1.73 8.13 7.65
N GLY A 76 2.73 8.71 7.00
CA GLY A 76 2.63 9.34 5.69
C GLY A 76 2.21 8.36 4.59
N ILE A 77 2.82 7.17 4.52
CA ILE A 77 2.44 6.17 3.50
C ILE A 77 1.00 5.67 3.69
N GLU A 78 0.54 5.52 4.93
CA GLU A 78 -0.86 5.13 5.18
C GLU A 78 -1.83 6.28 4.89
N MET A 79 -1.43 7.55 5.11
CA MET A 79 -2.20 8.73 4.69
C MET A 79 -2.33 8.79 3.16
N ILE A 80 -1.24 8.56 2.42
CA ILE A 80 -1.25 8.49 0.95
C ILE A 80 -2.17 7.37 0.47
N HIS A 81 -2.07 6.18 1.06
CA HIS A 81 -2.95 5.08 0.73
C HIS A 81 -4.42 5.39 1.06
N THR A 82 -4.69 6.01 2.20
CA THR A 82 -6.06 6.38 2.60
C THR A 82 -6.63 7.48 1.70
N HIS A 83 -5.79 8.47 1.29
CA HIS A 83 -6.14 9.45 0.27
C HIS A 83 -6.66 8.78 -1.01
N SER A 84 -5.92 7.79 -1.55
CA SER A 84 -6.34 7.10 -2.77
C SER A 84 -7.68 6.41 -2.59
N LEU A 85 -7.91 5.74 -1.44
CA LEU A 85 -9.18 5.09 -1.15
C LEU A 85 -10.36 6.07 -1.02
N ILE A 86 -10.16 7.25 -0.41
CA ILE A 86 -11.20 8.28 -0.33
C ILE A 86 -11.61 8.74 -1.72
N HIS A 87 -10.63 8.92 -2.63
CA HIS A 87 -10.91 9.37 -4.00
C HIS A 87 -11.50 8.28 -4.86
N ASP A 88 -11.04 7.04 -4.74
CA ASP A 88 -11.62 5.89 -5.42
C ASP A 88 -13.13 5.73 -5.10
N ASP A 89 -13.50 5.93 -3.83
CA ASP A 89 -14.90 5.80 -3.37
C ASP A 89 -15.83 6.90 -3.90
N LEU A 90 -15.31 8.02 -4.43
CA LEU A 90 -16.14 9.13 -4.91
C LEU A 90 -17.09 8.70 -6.05
N PRO A 91 -18.28 9.36 -6.18
CA PRO A 91 -19.22 9.08 -7.27
C PRO A 91 -18.65 9.25 -8.68
N ALA A 92 -17.56 10.01 -8.84
CA ALA A 92 -16.87 10.22 -10.10
C ALA A 92 -15.93 9.06 -10.49
N ILE A 93 -15.66 8.11 -9.58
CA ILE A 93 -14.77 6.97 -9.79
C ILE A 93 -15.57 5.69 -9.52
N ASP A 94 -15.39 5.01 -8.37
CA ASP A 94 -16.05 3.72 -8.11
C ASP A 94 -17.48 3.85 -7.57
N ASN A 95 -17.84 5.02 -7.02
CA ASN A 95 -19.13 5.33 -6.39
C ASN A 95 -19.52 4.31 -5.28
N ASP A 96 -18.58 3.97 -4.43
CA ASP A 96 -18.78 3.01 -3.35
C ASP A 96 -19.46 3.64 -2.13
N ASP A 97 -20.52 2.99 -1.64
CA ASP A 97 -21.23 3.44 -0.43
C ASP A 97 -20.54 2.99 0.86
N TYR A 98 -19.80 1.88 0.82
CA TYR A 98 -19.19 1.24 1.99
C TYR A 98 -17.74 0.85 1.73
N ARG A 99 -16.88 1.12 2.73
CA ARG A 99 -15.51 0.64 2.78
C ARG A 99 -15.15 0.13 4.18
N ARG A 100 -14.58 -1.07 4.26
CA ARG A 100 -14.23 -1.70 5.55
C ARG A 100 -15.42 -1.78 6.53
N GLY A 101 -16.63 -2.03 6.00
CA GLY A 101 -17.86 -2.16 6.79
C GLY A 101 -18.45 -0.84 7.32
N ARG A 102 -17.91 0.32 6.89
CA ARG A 102 -18.41 1.67 7.25
C ARG A 102 -18.81 2.42 5.99
N LEU A 103 -19.71 3.41 6.13
CA LEU A 103 -20.01 4.34 5.04
C LEU A 103 -18.72 5.07 4.61
N THR A 104 -18.59 5.31 3.30
CA THR A 104 -17.45 6.04 2.73
C THR A 104 -17.47 7.51 3.12
N THR A 105 -16.36 8.19 3.02
CA THR A 105 -16.20 9.58 3.47
C THR A 105 -17.20 10.51 2.80
N HIS A 106 -17.42 10.37 1.48
CA HIS A 106 -18.36 11.21 0.76
C HIS A 106 -19.83 10.95 1.18
N LYS A 107 -20.16 9.76 1.65
CA LYS A 107 -21.51 9.46 2.18
C LYS A 107 -21.77 10.08 3.54
N VAL A 108 -20.72 10.24 4.36
CA VAL A 108 -20.84 10.82 5.71
C VAL A 108 -20.74 12.34 5.69
N TYR A 109 -19.78 12.88 4.91
CA TYR A 109 -19.43 14.31 4.93
C TYR A 109 -19.82 15.07 3.65
N GLY A 110 -20.35 14.38 2.64
CA GLY A 110 -20.66 14.93 1.32
C GLY A 110 -19.48 14.89 0.35
N GLU A 111 -19.77 14.95 -0.96
CA GLU A 111 -18.79 14.80 -2.03
C GLU A 111 -17.68 15.86 -1.97
N ALA A 112 -18.04 17.13 -1.78
CA ALA A 112 -17.06 18.21 -1.69
C ALA A 112 -16.04 17.98 -0.58
N MET A 113 -16.51 17.49 0.59
CA MET A 113 -15.63 17.18 1.70
C MET A 113 -14.83 15.89 1.43
N GLY A 114 -15.38 14.92 0.72
CA GLY A 114 -14.64 13.76 0.24
C GLY A 114 -13.43 14.15 -0.63
N VAL A 115 -13.64 15.02 -1.62
CA VAL A 115 -12.55 15.55 -2.47
C VAL A 115 -11.52 16.30 -1.63
N LEU A 116 -11.97 17.25 -0.80
CA LEU A 116 -11.06 18.11 -0.02
C LEU A 116 -10.28 17.31 1.03
N SER A 117 -10.91 16.38 1.75
CA SER A 117 -10.23 15.57 2.77
C SER A 117 -9.19 14.62 2.15
N GLY A 118 -9.47 14.06 0.96
CA GLY A 118 -8.50 13.26 0.23
C GLY A 118 -7.26 14.07 -0.16
N VAL A 119 -7.44 15.25 -0.79
CA VAL A 119 -6.31 16.14 -1.14
C VAL A 119 -5.55 16.60 0.10
N SER A 120 -6.28 16.99 1.17
CA SER A 120 -5.65 17.42 2.41
C SER A 120 -4.82 16.31 3.04
N LEU A 121 -5.31 15.08 3.00
CA LEU A 121 -4.59 13.93 3.55
C LEU A 121 -3.30 13.64 2.77
N LEU A 122 -3.32 13.77 1.43
CA LEU A 122 -2.12 13.65 0.61
C LEU A 122 -1.08 14.72 0.98
N ASN A 123 -1.50 15.99 1.10
CA ASN A 123 -0.59 17.07 1.50
C ASN A 123 -0.07 16.86 2.92
N TYR A 124 -0.95 16.51 3.86
CA TYR A 124 -0.60 16.29 5.26
C TYR A 124 0.36 15.11 5.45
N ALA A 125 0.32 14.12 4.57
CA ALA A 125 1.31 13.05 4.53
C ALA A 125 2.73 13.60 4.33
N TYR A 126 2.92 14.52 3.39
CA TYR A 126 4.24 15.14 3.17
C TYR A 126 4.64 16.08 4.31
N GLU A 127 3.69 16.86 4.87
CA GLU A 127 3.95 17.66 6.08
C GLU A 127 4.43 16.76 7.24
N THR A 128 3.79 15.63 7.45
CA THR A 128 4.16 14.64 8.47
C THR A 128 5.56 14.07 8.22
N MET A 129 5.85 13.62 7.01
CA MET A 129 7.15 13.05 6.66
C MET A 129 8.31 14.06 6.76
N LEU A 130 8.04 15.35 6.47
CA LEU A 130 9.02 16.43 6.67
C LEU A 130 9.46 16.56 8.14
N GLY A 131 8.61 16.18 9.11
CA GLY A 131 8.95 16.13 10.52
C GLY A 131 10.13 15.20 10.85
N ALA A 132 10.44 14.22 9.97
CA ALA A 132 11.60 13.34 10.14
C ALA A 132 12.94 14.11 10.11
N PHE A 133 12.98 15.31 9.52
CA PHE A 133 14.17 16.16 9.57
C PHE A 133 14.61 16.50 11.00
N ASP A 134 13.70 16.55 11.95
CA ASP A 134 14.02 16.87 13.34
C ASP A 134 14.46 15.64 14.14
N LEU A 135 14.30 14.43 13.59
CA LEU A 135 14.53 13.16 14.25
C LEU A 135 15.87 12.51 13.92
N THR A 136 16.62 13.03 12.95
CA THR A 136 17.93 12.49 12.56
C THR A 136 18.92 13.59 12.17
N SER A 137 20.22 13.32 12.34
CA SER A 137 21.28 14.16 11.79
C SER A 137 21.55 13.89 10.30
N ASP A 138 21.20 12.71 9.81
CA ASP A 138 21.37 12.32 8.40
C ASP A 138 20.19 12.79 7.55
N LYS A 139 20.26 14.05 7.14
CA LYS A 139 19.20 14.69 6.32
C LYS A 139 19.12 14.11 4.92
N ASP A 140 20.20 13.60 4.38
CA ASP A 140 20.25 13.04 3.01
C ASP A 140 19.39 11.80 2.88
N ARG A 141 19.31 10.95 3.93
CA ARG A 141 18.39 9.81 3.94
C ARG A 141 16.94 10.27 3.89
N VAL A 142 16.58 11.30 4.66
CA VAL A 142 15.21 11.86 4.64
C VAL A 142 14.87 12.43 3.27
N ILE A 143 15.78 13.17 2.64
CA ILE A 143 15.60 13.71 1.28
C ILE A 143 15.39 12.58 0.27
N ARG A 144 16.23 11.56 0.30
CA ARG A 144 16.12 10.41 -0.63
C ARG A 144 14.81 9.64 -0.43
N ALA A 145 14.41 9.40 0.82
CA ALA A 145 13.15 8.73 1.14
C ALA A 145 11.93 9.55 0.67
N LEU A 146 11.92 10.88 0.91
CA LEU A 146 10.87 11.78 0.42
C LEU A 146 10.79 11.79 -1.11
N LYS A 147 11.92 11.73 -1.81
CA LYS A 147 11.95 11.64 -3.26
C LYS A 147 11.27 10.37 -3.75
N ILE A 148 11.60 9.21 -3.18
CA ILE A 148 10.94 7.94 -3.50
C ILE A 148 9.43 8.01 -3.23
N MET A 149 9.02 8.54 -2.07
CA MET A 149 7.60 8.71 -1.73
C MET A 149 6.88 9.57 -2.77
N SER A 150 7.51 10.67 -3.21
CA SER A 150 6.94 11.56 -4.22
C SER A 150 6.85 10.90 -5.61
N ASP A 151 7.93 10.26 -6.06
CA ASP A 151 7.99 9.64 -7.38
C ASP A 151 6.98 8.48 -7.49
N LYS A 152 6.93 7.59 -6.48
CA LYS A 152 6.02 6.42 -6.47
C LYS A 152 4.55 6.77 -6.22
N THR A 153 4.26 7.93 -5.65
CA THR A 153 2.88 8.43 -5.47
C THR A 153 2.38 9.18 -6.71
N GLY A 154 3.26 9.87 -7.42
CA GLY A 154 2.96 10.89 -8.42
C GLY A 154 2.50 10.36 -9.78
N LEU A 155 2.70 11.21 -10.81
CA LEU A 155 2.31 10.94 -12.20
C LEU A 155 2.92 9.65 -12.76
N TYR A 156 4.15 9.34 -12.39
CA TYR A 156 4.87 8.14 -12.82
C TYR A 156 4.79 6.99 -11.80
N GLY A 157 3.84 7.07 -10.88
CA GLY A 157 3.56 6.07 -9.85
C GLY A 157 2.05 5.85 -9.70
N MET A 158 1.58 5.79 -8.46
CA MET A 158 0.20 5.41 -8.13
C MET A 158 -0.86 6.25 -8.85
N LEU A 159 -0.72 7.58 -8.87
CA LEU A 159 -1.70 8.46 -9.52
C LEU A 159 -1.73 8.26 -11.04
N GLY A 160 -0.56 8.02 -11.68
CA GLY A 160 -0.50 7.67 -13.10
C GLY A 160 -1.17 6.34 -13.40
N GLY A 161 -0.91 5.31 -12.59
CA GLY A 161 -1.57 4.01 -12.73
C GLY A 161 -3.09 4.11 -12.56
N GLN A 162 -3.54 4.86 -11.55
CA GLN A 162 -4.97 5.12 -11.33
C GLN A 162 -5.62 5.87 -12.50
N SER A 163 -4.93 6.85 -13.09
CA SER A 163 -5.49 7.61 -14.23
C SER A 163 -5.71 6.72 -15.45
N VAL A 164 -4.78 5.80 -15.72
CA VAL A 164 -4.90 4.84 -16.83
C VAL A 164 -6.01 3.82 -16.57
N ASP A 165 -6.15 3.35 -15.33
CA ASP A 165 -7.22 2.44 -14.92
C ASP A 165 -8.60 3.08 -15.13
N VAL A 166 -8.81 4.30 -14.64
CA VAL A 166 -10.08 5.04 -14.79
C VAL A 166 -10.38 5.38 -16.25
N GLU A 167 -9.37 5.83 -17.02
CA GLU A 167 -9.56 6.15 -18.45
C GLU A 167 -10.01 4.94 -19.27
N ASN A 168 -9.60 3.74 -18.87
CA ASN A 168 -9.87 2.50 -19.60
C ASN A 168 -10.90 1.58 -18.94
N ASP A 169 -11.64 2.08 -17.95
CA ASP A 169 -12.71 1.32 -17.31
C ASP A 169 -13.76 0.86 -18.33
N GLY A 170 -14.10 -0.43 -18.30
CA GLY A 170 -15.03 -1.07 -19.24
C GLY A 170 -14.53 -1.22 -20.70
N LYS A 171 -13.24 -0.96 -20.98
CA LYS A 171 -12.63 -1.13 -22.31
C LYS A 171 -11.74 -2.36 -22.37
N GLU A 172 -11.54 -2.88 -23.57
CA GLU A 172 -10.50 -3.86 -23.83
C GLU A 172 -9.13 -3.19 -23.72
N ILE A 173 -8.24 -3.77 -22.94
CA ILE A 173 -6.86 -3.28 -22.74
C ILE A 173 -5.85 -4.34 -23.13
N SER A 174 -4.67 -3.91 -23.59
CA SER A 174 -3.55 -4.82 -23.85
C SER A 174 -2.93 -5.34 -22.55
N ARG A 175 -2.19 -6.44 -22.68
CA ARG A 175 -1.39 -6.94 -21.56
C ARG A 175 -0.42 -5.88 -21.02
N GLU A 176 0.28 -5.16 -21.89
CA GLU A 176 1.24 -4.12 -21.50
C GLU A 176 0.56 -3.02 -20.69
N MET A 177 -0.67 -2.64 -21.04
CA MET A 177 -1.46 -1.66 -20.30
C MET A 177 -1.91 -2.21 -18.95
N LEU A 178 -2.30 -3.49 -18.87
CA LEU A 178 -2.64 -4.15 -17.61
C LEU A 178 -1.42 -4.23 -16.68
N ASP A 179 -0.27 -4.65 -17.22
CA ASP A 179 0.99 -4.69 -16.46
C ASP A 179 1.34 -3.29 -15.92
N TYR A 180 1.20 -2.23 -16.75
CA TYR A 180 1.40 -0.84 -16.32
C TYR A 180 0.47 -0.43 -15.16
N ILE A 181 -0.84 -0.75 -15.26
CA ILE A 181 -1.81 -0.45 -14.20
C ILE A 181 -1.40 -1.14 -12.89
N TYR A 182 -1.06 -2.43 -12.94
CA TYR A 182 -0.69 -3.20 -11.75
C TYR A 182 0.60 -2.71 -11.09
N GLU A 183 1.61 -2.42 -11.91
CA GLU A 183 2.90 -1.87 -11.45
C GLU A 183 2.72 -0.51 -10.79
N HIS A 184 1.93 0.38 -11.39
CA HIS A 184 1.82 1.75 -10.90
C HIS A 184 0.72 1.92 -9.86
N LYS A 185 -0.51 1.47 -10.11
CA LYS A 185 -1.61 1.64 -9.16
C LYS A 185 -1.38 0.93 -7.83
N THR A 186 -0.84 -0.29 -7.85
CA THR A 186 -0.73 -1.15 -6.67
C THR A 186 0.69 -1.32 -6.18
N SER A 187 1.64 -1.74 -7.06
CA SER A 187 3.00 -2.06 -6.65
C SER A 187 3.78 -0.83 -6.23
N ALA A 188 3.55 0.34 -6.85
CA ALA A 188 4.28 1.56 -6.55
C ALA A 188 4.26 1.95 -5.06
N LEU A 189 3.13 1.80 -4.35
CA LEU A 189 3.08 2.10 -2.91
C LEU A 189 3.73 1.00 -2.04
N ILE A 190 3.82 -0.23 -2.51
CA ILE A 190 4.58 -1.30 -1.84
C ILE A 190 6.07 -1.03 -2.01
N GLU A 191 6.49 -0.65 -3.21
CA GLU A 191 7.86 -0.21 -3.52
C GLU A 191 8.24 1.01 -2.67
N ALA A 192 7.41 2.06 -2.65
CA ALA A 192 7.62 3.24 -1.83
C ALA A 192 7.84 2.89 -0.35
N SER A 193 7.01 1.99 0.20
CA SER A 193 7.12 1.55 1.59
C SER A 193 8.45 0.88 1.87
N MET A 194 8.83 -0.12 1.08
CA MET A 194 10.04 -0.89 1.33
C MET A 194 11.31 -0.09 1.00
N MET A 195 11.32 0.67 -0.10
CA MET A 195 12.48 1.51 -0.46
C MET A 195 12.71 2.63 0.54
N ALA A 196 11.64 3.35 0.97
CA ALA A 196 11.78 4.39 1.98
C ALA A 196 12.29 3.82 3.31
N GLY A 197 11.77 2.66 3.74
CA GLY A 197 12.26 1.95 4.92
C GLY A 197 13.75 1.63 4.82
N ALA A 198 14.19 1.04 3.70
CA ALA A 198 15.59 0.72 3.46
C ALA A 198 16.50 1.96 3.52
N ILE A 199 16.13 3.02 2.80
CA ILE A 199 16.90 4.29 2.74
C ILE A 199 17.01 4.94 4.12
N LEU A 200 15.92 5.05 4.85
CA LEU A 200 15.91 5.61 6.20
C LEU A 200 16.75 4.78 7.17
N GLY A 201 16.76 3.45 7.01
CA GLY A 201 17.61 2.54 7.77
C GLY A 201 19.08 2.63 7.41
N GLY A 202 19.43 3.15 6.24
CA GLY A 202 20.82 3.34 5.82
C GLY A 202 21.31 2.43 4.70
N ALA A 203 20.38 1.79 3.99
CA ALA A 203 20.71 1.03 2.80
C ALA A 203 21.39 1.92 1.73
N ASP A 204 22.39 1.36 1.08
CA ASP A 204 23.02 1.97 -0.08
C ASP A 204 22.12 1.87 -1.35
N GLU A 205 22.63 2.39 -2.48
CA GLU A 205 21.87 2.40 -3.73
C GLU A 205 21.64 1.00 -4.29
N GLU A 206 22.62 0.10 -4.17
CA GLU A 206 22.51 -1.28 -4.64
C GLU A 206 21.51 -2.08 -3.82
N GLN A 207 21.57 -1.97 -2.49
CA GLN A 207 20.64 -2.58 -1.57
C GLN A 207 19.20 -2.04 -1.79
N THR A 208 19.08 -0.72 -1.99
CA THR A 208 17.77 -0.11 -2.29
C THR A 208 17.19 -0.63 -3.60
N ALA A 209 18.02 -0.78 -4.65
CA ALA A 209 17.57 -1.35 -5.93
C ALA A 209 17.19 -2.84 -5.81
N GLN A 210 17.82 -3.61 -4.94
CA GLN A 210 17.43 -4.99 -4.65
C GLN A 210 16.09 -5.03 -3.92
N ILE A 211 15.89 -4.17 -2.93
CA ILE A 211 14.59 -4.03 -2.24
C ILE A 211 13.49 -3.62 -3.22
N GLU A 212 13.73 -2.70 -4.14
CA GLU A 212 12.77 -2.32 -5.20
C GLU A 212 12.36 -3.55 -6.03
N LYS A 213 13.30 -4.37 -6.48
CA LYS A 213 13.01 -5.59 -7.25
C LYS A 213 12.12 -6.58 -6.48
N ALA A 214 12.39 -6.78 -5.19
CA ALA A 214 11.56 -7.65 -4.35
C ALA A 214 10.16 -7.04 -4.16
N ALA A 215 10.07 -5.74 -3.90
CA ALA A 215 8.82 -5.02 -3.69
C ALA A 215 7.94 -4.99 -4.95
N SER A 216 8.53 -4.79 -6.13
CA SER A 216 7.82 -4.83 -7.42
C SER A 216 7.26 -6.22 -7.70
N ALA A 217 8.07 -7.27 -7.51
CA ALA A 217 7.62 -8.65 -7.70
C ALA A 217 6.44 -9.01 -6.77
N ILE A 218 6.52 -8.63 -5.49
CA ILE A 218 5.44 -8.93 -4.54
C ILE A 218 4.20 -8.07 -4.77
N GLY A 219 4.36 -6.82 -5.19
CA GLY A 219 3.25 -5.94 -5.53
C GLY A 219 2.42 -6.48 -6.69
N LEU A 220 3.09 -6.95 -7.73
CA LEU A 220 2.45 -7.60 -8.88
C LEU A 220 1.80 -8.93 -8.48
N ALA A 221 2.50 -9.78 -7.70
CA ALA A 221 1.94 -11.03 -7.18
C ALA A 221 0.69 -10.78 -6.33
N PHE A 222 0.71 -9.74 -5.49
CA PHE A 222 -0.40 -9.35 -4.65
C PHE A 222 -1.64 -8.96 -5.47
N GLN A 223 -1.48 -8.20 -6.56
CA GLN A 223 -2.59 -7.82 -7.43
C GLN A 223 -3.15 -9.01 -8.21
N ILE A 224 -2.28 -9.85 -8.79
CA ILE A 224 -2.72 -11.07 -9.49
C ILE A 224 -3.45 -12.03 -8.52
N GLN A 225 -3.00 -12.11 -7.26
CA GLN A 225 -3.68 -12.89 -6.24
C GLN A 225 -5.06 -12.33 -5.89
N ASP A 226 -5.24 -11.00 -5.91
CA ASP A 226 -6.57 -10.40 -5.76
C ASP A 226 -7.52 -10.82 -6.89
N ASP A 227 -7.06 -10.83 -8.14
CA ASP A 227 -7.86 -11.29 -9.28
C ASP A 227 -8.25 -12.77 -9.14
N ILE A 228 -7.31 -13.63 -8.69
CA ILE A 228 -7.61 -15.04 -8.44
C ILE A 228 -8.67 -15.19 -7.35
N LEU A 229 -8.55 -14.42 -6.27
CA LEU A 229 -9.49 -14.47 -5.15
C LEU A 229 -10.87 -13.97 -5.54
N ASP A 230 -10.99 -12.97 -6.42
CA ASP A 230 -12.29 -12.47 -6.91
C ASP A 230 -13.10 -13.56 -7.61
N VAL A 231 -12.47 -14.49 -8.32
CA VAL A 231 -13.14 -15.56 -9.07
C VAL A 231 -13.19 -16.91 -8.31
N THR A 232 -12.35 -17.15 -7.31
CA THR A 232 -12.23 -18.46 -6.66
C THR A 232 -12.78 -18.50 -5.23
N SER A 233 -12.93 -17.36 -4.57
CA SER A 233 -13.39 -17.27 -3.18
C SER A 233 -14.90 -17.07 -3.07
N THR A 234 -15.41 -17.09 -1.85
CA THR A 234 -16.79 -16.73 -1.52
C THR A 234 -16.88 -15.35 -0.88
N SER A 235 -18.04 -14.69 -1.00
CA SER A 235 -18.26 -13.38 -0.36
C SER A 235 -18.09 -13.41 1.16
N GLN A 236 -18.32 -14.56 1.80
CA GLN A 236 -18.07 -14.75 3.23
C GLN A 236 -16.58 -14.80 3.59
N GLU A 237 -15.76 -15.40 2.72
CA GLU A 237 -14.32 -15.48 2.93
C GLU A 237 -13.62 -14.15 2.67
N LEU A 238 -14.01 -13.45 1.59
CA LEU A 238 -13.40 -12.17 1.21
C LEU A 238 -13.89 -10.97 2.00
N GLY A 239 -15.09 -11.05 2.61
CA GLY A 239 -15.74 -9.91 3.26
C GLY A 239 -16.18 -8.80 2.29
N LYS A 240 -16.13 -9.04 0.98
CA LYS A 240 -16.62 -8.18 -0.12
C LYS A 240 -17.34 -9.05 -1.17
N PRO A 241 -18.16 -8.46 -2.06
CA PRO A 241 -18.74 -9.19 -3.18
C PRO A 241 -17.65 -9.85 -4.04
N VAL A 242 -17.89 -11.08 -4.50
CA VAL A 242 -17.06 -11.80 -5.48
C VAL A 242 -17.61 -11.55 -6.88
N HIS A 243 -16.80 -11.86 -7.91
CA HIS A 243 -17.11 -11.59 -9.32
C HIS A 243 -17.41 -10.10 -9.58
N SER A 244 -16.79 -9.21 -8.79
CA SER A 244 -16.95 -7.77 -8.99
C SER A 244 -16.28 -7.32 -10.28
N ASP A 245 -15.13 -7.89 -10.62
CA ASP A 245 -14.40 -7.59 -11.84
C ASP A 245 -15.19 -8.01 -13.10
N GLU A 246 -15.82 -9.19 -13.07
CA GLU A 246 -16.68 -9.67 -14.15
C GLU A 246 -17.92 -8.77 -14.34
N LYS A 247 -18.57 -8.36 -13.24
CA LYS A 247 -19.73 -7.45 -13.29
C LYS A 247 -19.38 -6.08 -13.86
N ASN A 248 -18.18 -5.61 -13.61
CA ASN A 248 -17.67 -4.33 -14.08
C ASN A 248 -16.97 -4.43 -15.44
N ASN A 249 -16.97 -5.61 -16.09
CA ASN A 249 -16.25 -5.90 -17.34
C ASN A 249 -14.75 -5.52 -17.25
N LYS A 250 -14.13 -5.64 -16.08
CA LYS A 250 -12.69 -5.38 -15.90
C LYS A 250 -11.85 -6.48 -16.56
N VAL A 251 -10.85 -6.05 -17.32
CA VAL A 251 -9.80 -6.94 -17.81
C VAL A 251 -8.82 -7.17 -16.66
N THR A 252 -8.62 -8.44 -16.27
CA THR A 252 -7.72 -8.86 -15.19
C THR A 252 -6.71 -9.87 -15.72
N TYR A 253 -5.70 -10.21 -14.91
CA TYR A 253 -4.75 -11.25 -15.28
C TYR A 253 -5.45 -12.61 -15.50
N VAL A 254 -6.47 -12.88 -14.67
CA VAL A 254 -7.27 -14.11 -14.76
C VAL A 254 -8.11 -14.15 -16.03
N THR A 255 -8.72 -13.04 -16.44
CA THR A 255 -9.51 -12.98 -17.69
C THR A 255 -8.65 -13.14 -18.94
N LEU A 256 -7.39 -12.68 -18.93
CA LEU A 256 -6.47 -12.80 -20.07
C LEU A 256 -5.81 -14.19 -20.15
N PHE A 257 -5.44 -14.79 -19.03
CA PHE A 257 -4.58 -15.97 -19.02
C PHE A 257 -5.19 -17.20 -18.35
N GLY A 258 -6.28 -17.05 -17.59
CA GLY A 258 -6.90 -18.08 -16.77
C GLY A 258 -6.24 -18.24 -15.40
N VAL A 259 -6.98 -18.85 -14.47
CA VAL A 259 -6.58 -19.02 -13.05
C VAL A 259 -5.26 -19.82 -12.91
N GLU A 260 -5.07 -20.86 -13.71
CA GLU A 260 -3.88 -21.73 -13.62
C GLU A 260 -2.59 -20.92 -13.89
N LYS A 261 -2.54 -20.19 -15.01
CA LYS A 261 -1.37 -19.37 -15.36
C LYS A 261 -1.18 -18.19 -14.40
N ALA A 262 -2.29 -17.61 -13.90
CA ALA A 262 -2.22 -16.57 -12.88
C ALA A 262 -1.56 -17.11 -11.60
N THR A 263 -1.94 -18.31 -11.16
CA THR A 263 -1.35 -18.98 -9.99
C THR A 263 0.14 -19.29 -10.19
N GLU A 264 0.52 -19.79 -11.36
CA GLU A 264 1.94 -20.01 -11.71
C GLU A 264 2.75 -18.72 -11.66
N GLN A 265 2.17 -17.63 -12.17
CA GLN A 265 2.84 -16.31 -12.16
C GLN A 265 3.01 -15.77 -10.75
N VAL A 266 2.00 -15.87 -9.88
CA VAL A 266 2.09 -15.52 -8.46
C VAL A 266 3.20 -16.30 -7.78
N GLN A 267 3.28 -17.61 -7.99
CA GLN A 267 4.34 -18.43 -7.41
C GLN A 267 5.72 -17.97 -7.87
N LYS A 268 5.93 -17.78 -9.17
CA LYS A 268 7.20 -17.31 -9.75
C LYS A 268 7.65 -15.98 -9.18
N LEU A 269 6.73 -15.00 -9.08
CA LEU A 269 7.02 -13.66 -8.53
C LEU A 269 7.36 -13.74 -7.05
N SER A 270 6.67 -14.60 -6.30
CA SER A 270 6.94 -14.83 -4.88
C SER A 270 8.32 -15.43 -4.64
N GLU A 271 8.68 -16.48 -5.40
CA GLU A 271 10.01 -17.09 -5.35
C GLU A 271 11.11 -16.09 -5.73
N GLN A 272 10.84 -15.21 -6.70
CA GLN A 272 11.77 -14.14 -7.09
C GLN A 272 11.97 -13.14 -5.95
N ALA A 273 10.90 -12.70 -5.29
CA ALA A 273 10.98 -11.76 -4.16
C ALA A 273 11.73 -12.40 -2.96
N GLU A 274 11.42 -13.66 -2.62
CA GLU A 274 12.11 -14.41 -1.57
C GLU A 274 13.61 -14.53 -1.86
N ALA A 275 13.98 -14.93 -3.08
CA ALA A 275 15.39 -15.08 -3.46
C ALA A 275 16.17 -13.76 -3.34
N VAL A 276 15.56 -12.63 -3.70
CA VAL A 276 16.20 -11.32 -3.56
C VAL A 276 16.40 -10.98 -2.08
N LEU A 277 15.37 -11.13 -1.24
CA LEU A 277 15.46 -10.84 0.20
C LEU A 277 16.47 -11.74 0.91
N GLU A 278 16.53 -13.03 0.55
CA GLU A 278 17.49 -13.98 1.09
C GLU A 278 18.92 -13.73 0.56
N GLY A 279 19.09 -13.06 -0.56
CA GLY A 279 20.39 -12.66 -1.11
C GLY A 279 21.01 -11.45 -0.41
N LEU A 280 20.22 -10.64 0.32
CA LEU A 280 20.72 -9.48 1.06
C LEU A 280 21.59 -9.89 2.25
N SER A 281 22.57 -9.05 2.59
CA SER A 281 23.44 -9.26 3.76
C SER A 281 22.70 -9.13 5.09
N SER A 282 21.73 -8.24 5.16
CA SER A 282 20.84 -8.05 6.31
C SER A 282 19.51 -8.74 6.04
N LYS A 283 19.02 -9.52 7.00
CA LYS A 283 17.80 -10.33 6.85
C LYS A 283 16.77 -10.01 7.90
N ASN A 284 15.51 -10.04 7.50
CA ASN A 284 14.37 -9.95 8.40
C ASN A 284 13.40 -11.11 8.10
N LYS A 285 13.43 -12.14 8.92
CA LYS A 285 12.60 -13.35 8.75
C LYS A 285 11.09 -13.02 8.74
N PHE A 286 10.66 -12.05 9.55
CA PHE A 286 9.26 -11.66 9.55
C PHE A 286 8.87 -10.97 8.23
N LEU A 287 9.71 -10.08 7.71
CA LEU A 287 9.48 -9.42 6.42
C LEU A 287 9.36 -10.46 5.29
N THR A 288 10.28 -11.43 5.23
CA THR A 288 10.20 -12.52 4.23
C THR A 288 8.89 -13.30 4.38
N ALA A 289 8.51 -13.69 5.60
CA ALA A 289 7.24 -14.37 5.83
C ALA A 289 6.02 -13.52 5.46
N LEU A 290 6.03 -12.22 5.75
CA LEU A 290 4.96 -11.29 5.39
C LEU A 290 4.79 -11.17 3.87
N VAL A 291 5.89 -11.01 3.15
CA VAL A 291 5.90 -10.93 1.68
C VAL A 291 5.33 -12.21 1.07
N MET A 292 5.71 -13.37 1.57
CA MET A 292 5.18 -14.66 1.10
C MET A 292 3.70 -14.84 1.42
N GLU A 293 3.24 -14.42 2.62
CA GLU A 293 1.82 -14.47 2.99
C GLU A 293 0.96 -13.53 2.13
N MET A 294 1.49 -12.35 1.75
CA MET A 294 0.79 -11.41 0.87
C MET A 294 0.46 -12.03 -0.50
N ALA A 295 1.35 -12.86 -1.03
CA ALA A 295 1.16 -13.55 -2.30
C ALA A 295 0.31 -14.82 -2.20
N SER A 296 0.37 -15.53 -1.06
CA SER A 296 -0.31 -16.82 -0.87
C SER A 296 -1.63 -16.74 -0.10
N ARG A 297 -2.06 -15.53 0.25
CA ARG A 297 -3.27 -15.28 1.03
C ARG A 297 -4.51 -15.93 0.40
N ARG A 298 -5.45 -16.32 1.26
CA ARG A 298 -6.75 -16.88 0.88
C ARG A 298 -7.91 -15.92 1.13
N LYS A 299 -7.62 -14.74 1.72
CA LYS A 299 -8.59 -13.69 2.05
C LYS A 299 -7.93 -12.33 2.29
#